data_8574fea4bd4a69d58c0c3e9517bcb03e
#
_entry.id   8574fea4bd4a69d58c0c3e9517bcb03e
#
_cell.length_a   1.000
_cell.length_b   1.000
_cell.length_c   1.000
_cell.angle_alpha   90.00
_cell.angle_beta   90.00
_cell.angle_gamma   90.00
#
_symmetry.space_group_name_H-M   'P 1'
#
loop_
_entity.id
_entity.type
_entity.pdbx_description
1 polymer ?
#
loop_
_entity_poly.entity_id
_entity_poly.type
_entity_poly.pdbx_seq_one_letter_code
_entity_poly.pdbx_strand_id
1 'polypeptide(L)'
;MVDTGNNVRAQNWQAAMDATDQLVITMSARNDSAETAARMLDHLEQSGRQRLVRQAISVVSMPPTRKDIDFPAIQQHFAARTRAVLVAPYEKLIDSGEPIRYAQLSAPTRRAWLKIAAAVAEGL
;
A
#
# COMPACT_ATOMS: atom_id res chain seq x y z
N MET A 1 -6.74 13.15 1.64
CA MET A 1 -5.59 12.23 1.48
C MET A 1 -4.30 12.98 1.74
N VAL A 2 -3.40 12.41 2.49
CA VAL A 2 -2.12 13.03 2.83
C VAL A 2 -0.98 12.14 2.37
N ASP A 3 -0.07 12.69 1.60
CA ASP A 3 1.18 12.04 1.25
C ASP A 3 2.29 12.68 2.07
N THR A 4 2.84 11.94 3.01
CA THR A 4 3.83 12.44 3.97
C THR A 4 5.26 12.04 3.63
N GLY A 5 5.47 11.28 2.54
CA GLY A 5 6.75 10.67 2.24
C GLY A 5 7.15 9.62 3.26
N ASN A 6 8.44 9.32 3.35
CA ASN A 6 8.94 8.23 4.19
C ASN A 6 9.71 8.68 5.44
N ASN A 7 9.68 9.97 5.77
CA ASN A 7 10.40 10.46 6.95
C ASN A 7 9.52 10.36 8.19
N VAL A 8 9.52 9.17 8.82
CA VAL A 8 8.67 8.85 9.98
C VAL A 8 9.03 9.64 11.25
N ARG A 9 10.19 10.31 11.27
CA ARG A 9 10.62 11.11 12.43
C ARG A 9 10.25 12.56 12.30
N ALA A 10 9.82 13.01 11.12
CA ALA A 10 9.44 14.39 10.92
C ALA A 10 8.17 14.72 11.72
N GLN A 11 8.14 15.91 12.30
CA GLN A 11 7.00 16.34 13.11
C GLN A 11 5.71 16.39 12.29
N ASN A 12 5.80 16.83 11.03
CA ASN A 12 4.64 16.86 10.14
C ASN A 12 4.12 15.45 9.83
N TRP A 13 5.01 14.45 9.73
CA TRP A 13 4.61 13.06 9.53
C TRP A 13 3.85 12.55 10.76
N GLN A 14 4.35 12.81 11.96
CA GLN A 14 3.70 12.42 13.22
C GLN A 14 2.32 13.08 13.35
N ALA A 15 2.22 14.37 13.03
CA ALA A 15 0.94 15.09 13.08
C ALA A 15 -0.07 14.51 12.07
N ALA A 16 0.41 14.14 10.86
CA ALA A 16 -0.44 13.52 9.85
C ALA A 16 -0.98 12.16 10.33
N MET A 17 -0.13 11.35 10.97
CA MET A 17 -0.56 10.05 11.50
C MET A 17 -1.59 10.19 12.61
N ASP A 18 -1.44 11.21 13.47
CA ASP A 18 -2.40 11.47 14.54
C ASP A 18 -3.78 11.88 14.01
N ALA A 19 -3.82 12.53 12.85
CA ALA A 19 -5.06 12.94 12.19
C ALA A 19 -5.62 11.92 11.21
N THR A 20 -4.95 10.77 11.02
CA THR A 20 -5.32 9.77 10.03
C THR A 20 -6.39 8.83 10.57
N ASP A 21 -7.49 8.70 9.82
CA ASP A 21 -8.56 7.75 10.12
C ASP A 21 -8.27 6.36 9.56
N GLN A 22 -7.61 6.29 8.43
CA GLN A 22 -7.25 5.03 7.78
C GLN A 22 -5.92 5.16 7.04
N LEU A 23 -5.08 4.15 7.21
CA LEU A 23 -3.79 4.06 6.56
C LEU A 23 -3.86 3.11 5.37
N VAL A 24 -3.34 3.56 4.22
CA VAL A 24 -3.08 2.71 3.06
C VAL A 24 -1.57 2.67 2.88
N ILE A 25 -0.98 1.49 3.03
CA ILE A 25 0.45 1.30 2.85
C ILE A 25 0.67 0.74 1.45
N THR A 26 1.47 1.43 0.66
CA THR A 26 1.82 0.99 -0.69
C THR A 26 3.25 0.47 -0.72
N MET A 27 3.46 -0.59 -1.48
CA MET A 27 4.78 -1.17 -1.68
C MET A 27 4.84 -1.84 -3.05
N SER A 28 6.03 -1.91 -3.64
CA SER A 28 6.24 -2.77 -4.79
C SER A 28 6.55 -4.19 -4.30
N ALA A 29 6.30 -5.19 -5.17
CA ALA A 29 6.51 -6.59 -4.83
C ALA A 29 8.01 -6.95 -4.89
N ARG A 30 8.82 -6.22 -4.11
CA ARG A 30 10.26 -6.41 -3.98
C ARG A 30 10.60 -6.49 -2.50
N ASN A 31 11.61 -7.28 -2.17
CA ASN A 31 11.99 -7.50 -0.77
C ASN A 31 12.39 -6.21 -0.07
N ASP A 32 13.16 -5.32 -0.74
CA ASP A 32 13.58 -4.05 -0.15
C ASP A 32 12.40 -3.11 0.14
N SER A 33 11.44 -3.05 -0.77
CA SER A 33 10.23 -2.25 -0.58
C SER A 33 9.35 -2.82 0.54
N ALA A 34 9.19 -4.14 0.58
CA ALA A 34 8.42 -4.81 1.63
C ALA A 34 9.07 -4.63 3.00
N GLU A 35 10.40 -4.69 3.10
CA GLU A 35 11.12 -4.44 4.35
C GLU A 35 10.92 -3.01 4.85
N THR A 36 10.96 -2.04 3.95
CA THR A 36 10.72 -0.63 4.30
C THR A 36 9.30 -0.45 4.84
N ALA A 37 8.32 -1.05 4.18
CA ALA A 37 6.93 -1.01 4.63
C ALA A 37 6.76 -1.68 6.00
N ALA A 38 7.40 -2.83 6.21
CA ALA A 38 7.35 -3.54 7.47
C ALA A 38 7.95 -2.73 8.62
N ARG A 39 9.07 -2.05 8.36
CA ARG A 39 9.70 -1.17 9.37
C ARG A 39 8.80 0.02 9.72
N MET A 40 8.08 0.56 8.74
CA MET A 40 7.12 1.63 9.01
C MET A 40 5.99 1.14 9.92
N LEU A 41 5.47 -0.08 9.68
CA LEU A 41 4.46 -0.68 10.55
C LEU A 41 4.99 -0.89 11.96
N ASP A 42 6.23 -1.38 12.09
CA ASP A 42 6.89 -1.55 13.39
C ASP A 42 6.97 -0.23 14.15
N HIS A 43 7.38 0.83 13.46
CA HIS A 43 7.47 2.16 14.05
C HIS A 43 6.10 2.66 14.54
N LEU A 44 5.06 2.47 13.74
CA LEU A 44 3.69 2.86 14.12
C LEU A 44 3.22 2.09 15.35
N GLU A 45 3.46 0.79 15.41
CA GLU A 45 3.09 -0.03 16.57
C GLU A 45 3.84 0.41 17.83
N GLN A 46 5.15 0.66 17.71
CA GLN A 46 5.99 1.08 18.83
C GLN A 46 5.60 2.47 19.35
N SER A 47 5.05 3.32 18.49
CA SER A 47 4.59 4.66 18.87
C SER A 47 3.14 4.71 19.34
N GLY A 48 2.53 3.55 19.59
CA GLY A 48 1.18 3.48 20.16
C GLY A 48 0.05 3.49 19.13
N ARG A 49 0.37 3.29 17.86
CA ARG A 49 -0.62 3.33 16.76
C ARG A 49 -0.97 1.93 16.25
N GLN A 50 -1.06 0.93 17.15
CA GLN A 50 -1.37 -0.45 16.78
C GLN A 50 -2.71 -0.59 16.08
N ARG A 51 -3.71 0.17 16.50
CA ARG A 51 -5.04 0.13 15.87
C ARG A 51 -4.99 0.60 14.43
N LEU A 52 -4.23 1.66 14.15
CA LEU A 52 -4.06 2.17 12.79
C LEU A 52 -3.43 1.11 11.89
N VAL A 53 -2.43 0.39 12.38
CA VAL A 53 -1.79 -0.71 11.65
C VAL A 53 -2.78 -1.84 11.36
N ARG A 54 -3.51 -2.29 12.36
CA ARG A 54 -4.45 -3.42 12.19
C ARG A 54 -5.58 -3.10 11.24
N GLN A 55 -5.98 -1.84 11.12
CA GLN A 55 -7.04 -1.39 10.22
C GLN A 55 -6.50 -0.95 8.85
N ALA A 56 -5.19 -0.94 8.67
CA ALA A 56 -4.55 -0.50 7.44
C ALA A 56 -4.84 -1.47 6.29
N ILE A 57 -4.77 -0.94 5.09
CA ILE A 57 -4.81 -1.72 3.85
C ILE A 57 -3.42 -1.71 3.24
N SER A 58 -2.91 -2.89 2.89
CA SER A 58 -1.66 -3.04 2.16
C SER A 58 -1.95 -3.17 0.67
N VAL A 59 -1.32 -2.36 -0.14
CA VAL A 59 -1.43 -2.42 -1.61
C VAL A 59 -0.06 -2.76 -2.18
N VAL A 60 0.03 -3.89 -2.86
CA VAL A 60 1.27 -4.38 -3.45
C VAL A 60 1.21 -4.20 -4.96
N SER A 61 2.12 -3.37 -5.49
CA SER A 61 2.23 -3.14 -6.94
C SER A 61 3.12 -4.21 -7.55
N MET A 62 2.61 -4.86 -8.60
CA MET A 62 3.35 -5.92 -9.29
C MET A 62 4.23 -5.33 -10.38
N PRO A 63 5.48 -5.85 -10.56
CA PRO A 63 6.34 -5.47 -11.67
C PRO A 63 5.92 -6.17 -12.95
N PRO A 64 6.47 -5.75 -14.12
CA PRO A 64 6.17 -6.41 -15.40
C PRO A 64 6.60 -7.88 -15.45
N THR A 65 7.65 -8.24 -14.70
CA THR A 65 8.09 -9.63 -14.58
C THR A 65 8.06 -10.05 -13.12
N ARG A 66 7.65 -11.30 -12.86
CA ARG A 66 7.58 -11.86 -11.49
C ARG A 66 8.82 -12.67 -11.13
N LYS A 67 9.92 -12.48 -11.87
CA LYS A 67 11.14 -13.21 -11.64
C LYS A 67 11.76 -12.82 -10.30
N ASP A 68 12.16 -13.80 -9.50
CA ASP A 68 12.82 -13.60 -8.20
C ASP A 68 11.99 -12.87 -7.15
N ILE A 69 10.65 -12.94 -7.27
CA ILE A 69 9.74 -12.36 -6.30
C ILE A 69 9.04 -13.47 -5.53
N ASP A 70 9.16 -13.44 -4.20
CA ASP A 70 8.38 -14.31 -3.32
C ASP A 70 7.12 -13.55 -2.87
N PHE A 71 6.18 -13.39 -3.79
CA PHE A 71 4.93 -12.70 -3.50
C PHE A 71 4.11 -13.39 -2.40
N PRO A 72 3.99 -14.74 -2.34
CA PRO A 72 3.27 -15.39 -1.26
C PRO A 72 3.81 -15.04 0.13
N ALA A 73 5.13 -14.94 0.30
CA ALA A 73 5.72 -14.56 1.58
C ALA A 73 5.37 -13.11 1.96
N ILE A 74 5.45 -12.19 1.00
CA ILE A 74 5.06 -10.79 1.20
C ILE A 74 3.58 -10.72 1.58
N GLN A 75 2.73 -11.42 0.85
CA GLN A 75 1.30 -11.44 1.10
C GLN A 75 0.96 -11.96 2.49
N GLN A 76 1.57 -13.07 2.90
CA GLN A 76 1.35 -13.65 4.23
C GLN A 76 1.78 -12.70 5.35
N HIS A 77 2.93 -12.07 5.20
CA HIS A 77 3.46 -11.15 6.21
C HIS A 77 2.47 -10.01 6.47
N PHE A 78 2.00 -9.35 5.40
CA PHE A 78 1.13 -8.18 5.55
C PHE A 78 -0.34 -8.57 5.84
N ALA A 79 -0.79 -9.74 5.39
CA ALA A 79 -2.11 -10.24 5.74
C ALA A 79 -2.24 -10.52 7.23
N ALA A 80 -1.15 -10.90 7.89
CA ALA A 80 -1.13 -11.12 9.33
C ALA A 80 -1.13 -9.82 10.14
N ARG A 81 -0.76 -8.68 9.54
CA ARG A 81 -0.55 -7.42 10.25
C ARG A 81 -1.58 -6.34 9.91
N THR A 82 -2.12 -6.35 8.71
CA THR A 82 -3.07 -5.34 8.22
C THR A 82 -4.42 -5.98 7.92
N ARG A 83 -5.44 -5.16 7.73
CA ARG A 83 -6.81 -5.63 7.51
C ARG A 83 -6.98 -6.38 6.18
N ALA A 84 -6.28 -5.94 5.15
CA ALA A 84 -6.36 -6.55 3.82
C ALA A 84 -5.08 -6.32 3.05
N VAL A 85 -4.77 -7.27 2.16
CA VAL A 85 -3.68 -7.14 1.19
C VAL A 85 -4.29 -7.20 -0.19
N LEU A 86 -4.12 -6.15 -0.96
CA LEU A 86 -4.65 -6.04 -2.31
C LEU A 86 -3.51 -5.85 -3.30
N VAL A 87 -3.71 -6.35 -4.51
CA VAL A 87 -2.69 -6.33 -5.56
C VAL A 87 -3.08 -5.33 -6.63
N ALA A 88 -2.14 -4.42 -6.95
CA ALA A 88 -2.23 -3.57 -8.13
C ALA A 88 -1.38 -4.24 -9.22
N PRO A 89 -2.00 -4.76 -10.30
CA PRO A 89 -1.25 -5.42 -11.35
C PRO A 89 -0.41 -4.41 -12.13
N TYR A 90 0.63 -4.89 -12.81
CA TYR A 90 1.43 -4.04 -13.68
C TYR A 90 0.54 -3.44 -14.78
N GLU A 91 0.67 -2.15 -14.99
CA GLU A 91 -0.03 -1.44 -16.05
C GLU A 91 0.94 -0.53 -16.79
N LYS A 92 1.17 -0.85 -18.06
CA LYS A 92 2.12 -0.11 -18.90
C LYS A 92 1.76 1.38 -18.98
N LEU A 93 0.48 1.71 -19.03
CA LEU A 93 0.02 3.08 -19.13
C LEU A 93 0.41 3.90 -17.90
N ILE A 94 0.31 3.32 -16.71
CA ILE A 94 0.71 3.98 -15.46
C ILE A 94 2.22 4.15 -15.42
N ASP A 95 2.96 3.12 -15.82
CA ASP A 95 4.41 3.12 -15.80
C ASP A 95 5.02 4.12 -16.80
N SER A 96 4.29 4.44 -17.87
CA SER A 96 4.76 5.38 -18.90
C SER A 96 4.89 6.82 -18.42
N GLY A 97 4.21 7.18 -17.33
CA GLY A 97 4.19 8.56 -16.85
C GLY A 97 3.34 9.52 -17.68
N GLU A 98 2.61 9.02 -18.66
CA GLU A 98 1.71 9.82 -19.48
C GLU A 98 0.38 10.07 -18.76
N PRO A 99 -0.43 11.06 -19.21
CA PRO A 99 -1.75 11.28 -18.64
C PRO A 99 -2.61 10.01 -18.72
N ILE A 100 -3.23 9.64 -17.60
CA ILE A 100 -3.99 8.41 -17.48
C ILE A 100 -5.47 8.69 -17.70
N ARG A 101 -6.08 7.93 -18.61
CA ARG A 101 -7.53 7.91 -18.78
C ARG A 101 -8.03 6.55 -18.32
N TYR A 102 -9.00 6.53 -17.43
CA TYR A 102 -9.53 5.29 -16.86
C TYR A 102 -9.95 4.27 -17.92
N ALA A 103 -10.60 4.73 -18.99
CA ALA A 103 -11.08 3.85 -20.07
C ALA A 103 -9.95 3.17 -20.84
N GLN A 104 -8.71 3.69 -20.78
CA GLN A 104 -7.54 3.13 -21.45
C GLN A 104 -6.80 2.11 -20.61
N LEU A 105 -7.12 2.01 -19.33
CA LEU A 105 -6.53 1.00 -18.44
C LEU A 105 -7.06 -0.39 -18.83
N SER A 106 -6.23 -1.41 -18.64
CA SER A 106 -6.66 -2.79 -18.86
C SER A 106 -7.80 -3.16 -17.90
N ALA A 107 -8.63 -4.13 -18.29
CA ALA A 107 -9.72 -4.58 -17.44
C ALA A 107 -9.23 -5.14 -16.09
N PRO A 108 -8.15 -5.93 -16.01
CA PRO A 108 -7.61 -6.35 -14.72
C PRO A 108 -7.20 -5.19 -13.81
N THR A 109 -6.59 -4.14 -14.37
CA THR A 109 -6.17 -2.96 -13.62
C THR A 109 -7.40 -2.22 -13.08
N ARG A 110 -8.43 -2.01 -13.90
CA ARG A 110 -9.66 -1.36 -13.45
C ARG A 110 -10.33 -2.12 -12.31
N ARG A 111 -10.43 -3.45 -12.43
CA ARG A 111 -11.02 -4.29 -11.37
C ARG A 111 -10.22 -4.22 -10.08
N ALA A 112 -8.89 -4.25 -10.17
CA ALA A 112 -8.02 -4.20 -9.00
C ALA A 112 -8.19 -2.88 -8.25
N TRP A 113 -8.18 -1.76 -8.95
CA TRP A 113 -8.33 -0.44 -8.33
C TRP A 113 -9.74 -0.21 -7.77
N LEU A 114 -10.78 -0.79 -8.37
CA LEU A 114 -12.12 -0.78 -7.79
C LEU A 114 -12.17 -1.56 -6.48
N LYS A 115 -11.50 -2.70 -6.39
CA LYS A 115 -11.39 -3.46 -5.14
C LYS A 115 -10.66 -2.67 -4.06
N ILE A 116 -9.59 -1.99 -4.42
CA ILE A 116 -8.84 -1.15 -3.49
C ILE A 116 -9.73 -0.03 -2.98
N ALA A 117 -10.44 0.66 -3.87
CA ALA A 117 -11.35 1.74 -3.49
C ALA A 117 -12.47 1.23 -2.58
N ALA A 118 -13.05 0.06 -2.87
CA ALA A 118 -14.08 -0.54 -2.03
C ALA A 118 -13.55 -0.87 -0.64
N ALA A 119 -12.34 -1.42 -0.55
CA ALA A 119 -11.72 -1.75 0.73
C ALA A 119 -11.45 -0.49 1.56
N VAL A 120 -11.03 0.60 0.93
CA VAL A 120 -10.86 1.89 1.61
C VAL A 120 -12.21 2.39 2.13
N ALA A 121 -13.24 2.33 1.30
CA ALA A 121 -14.58 2.79 1.70
C ALA A 121 -15.14 2.01 2.89
N GLU A 122 -14.90 0.70 2.95
CA GLU A 122 -15.33 -0.13 4.08
C GLU A 122 -14.69 0.27 5.41
N GLY A 123 -13.50 0.84 5.38
CA GLY A 123 -12.77 1.25 6.58
C GLY A 123 -13.07 2.65 7.08
N LEU A 124 -13.93 3.39 6.39
CA LEU A 124 -14.24 4.78 6.76
C LEU A 124 -15.47 4.89 7.69
#